data_65d12d9d719fe467e7e3d88f26d5c302
#
_entry.id   65d12d9d719fe467e7e3d88f26d5c302
#
_cell.length_a   1.000
_cell.length_b   1.000
_cell.length_c   1.000
_cell.angle_alpha   90.00
_cell.angle_beta   90.00
_cell.angle_gamma   90.00
#
_symmetry.space_group_name_H-M   'P 1'
#
loop_
_entity.id
_entity.type
_entity.pdbx_description
1 polymer ?
#
loop_
_entity_poly.entity_id
_entity_poly.type
_entity_poly.pdbx_seq_one_letter_code
_entity_poly.pdbx_strand_id
1 'polypeptide(L)'
;MIRTMEQAPPARAANEPRKLTTISYAVLGLLGIRPHSAYELAQQNARSGIFWSAAQSVVYEEPKKLAAQGLATATVTGGPRDRTVYAITEAGRRELRRWLSEPGGAPQVQYPDILRVLFADAGTADDLLAAISSIRGWARRSRHNAQQIALDYLGDQPPPYPGRTNIVKLTMAYQMSVVTAIERWADWAETEARTWNDTVTPADTDLDTFRRILQDWTPLQQPAESPK
;
A
#
# COMPACT_ATOMS: atom_id res chain seq x y z
N MET A 1 12.50 30.30 46.66
CA MET A 1 12.71 30.52 45.19
C MET A 1 13.61 29.40 44.72
N ILE A 2 13.07 28.27 44.28
CA ILE A 2 13.83 27.11 43.81
C ILE A 2 13.73 27.10 42.29
N ARG A 3 14.83 27.29 41.61
CA ARG A 3 14.94 27.30 40.14
C ARG A 3 15.12 25.85 39.69
N THR A 4 14.09 25.28 39.14
CA THR A 4 14.15 23.94 38.50
C THR A 4 14.98 24.07 37.23
N MET A 5 16.14 23.41 37.19
CA MET A 5 16.94 23.27 35.97
C MET A 5 16.24 22.30 35.04
N GLU A 6 15.74 22.82 33.94
CA GLU A 6 15.21 22.06 32.81
C GLU A 6 16.37 21.30 32.13
N GLN A 7 16.38 19.98 32.29
CA GLN A 7 17.34 19.12 31.61
C GLN A 7 17.01 19.09 30.13
N ALA A 8 17.95 19.55 29.31
CA ALA A 8 17.89 19.40 27.87
C ALA A 8 17.81 17.90 27.50
N PRO A 9 17.00 17.51 26.48
CA PRO A 9 16.89 16.12 26.05
C PRO A 9 18.28 15.61 25.58
N PRO A 10 18.62 14.34 25.84
CA PRO A 10 19.90 13.78 25.42
C PRO A 10 20.05 13.86 23.90
N ALA A 11 21.20 14.36 23.45
CA ALA A 11 21.57 14.37 22.04
C ALA A 11 21.48 12.93 21.50
N ARG A 12 20.64 12.74 20.48
CA ARG A 12 20.47 11.46 19.78
C ARG A 12 21.84 10.98 19.30
N ALA A 13 22.27 9.82 19.77
CA ALA A 13 23.53 9.21 19.39
C ALA A 13 23.59 9.06 17.85
N ALA A 14 24.58 9.67 17.24
CA ALA A 14 24.74 9.84 15.79
C ALA A 14 25.10 8.51 15.05
N ASN A 15 24.91 7.34 15.65
CA ASN A 15 25.47 6.10 15.08
C ASN A 15 24.61 4.82 15.23
N GLU A 16 23.32 4.91 15.54
CA GLU A 16 22.46 3.74 15.38
C GLU A 16 21.93 3.68 13.95
N PRO A 17 22.08 2.54 13.23
CA PRO A 17 21.53 2.39 11.90
C PRO A 17 20.01 2.59 11.98
N ARG A 18 19.48 3.49 11.17
CA ARG A 18 18.04 3.77 11.09
C ARG A 18 17.30 2.45 10.80
N LYS A 19 16.29 2.14 11.62
CA LYS A 19 15.38 1.02 11.37
C LYS A 19 14.71 1.18 10.01
N LEU A 20 14.78 0.14 9.16
CA LEU A 20 14.15 0.11 7.86
C LEU A 20 12.63 -0.03 8.01
N THR A 21 11.92 0.63 7.12
CA THR A 21 10.44 0.63 7.06
C THR A 21 9.96 -0.19 5.87
N THR A 22 8.66 -0.45 5.77
CA THR A 22 8.04 -1.07 4.59
C THR A 22 8.45 -0.37 3.30
N ILE A 23 8.53 0.97 3.32
CA ILE A 23 8.98 1.77 2.15
C ILE A 23 10.45 1.50 1.82
N SER A 24 11.30 1.36 2.84
CA SER A 24 12.71 0.99 2.64
C SER A 24 12.83 -0.35 1.91
N TYR A 25 12.09 -1.35 2.33
CA TYR A 25 12.10 -2.68 1.70
C TYR A 25 11.45 -2.67 0.30
N ALA A 26 10.40 -1.88 0.08
CA ALA A 26 9.83 -1.70 -1.26
C ALA A 26 10.87 -1.11 -2.23
N VAL A 27 11.60 -0.06 -1.80
CA VAL A 27 12.67 0.54 -2.61
C VAL A 27 13.82 -0.45 -2.81
N LEU A 28 14.30 -1.14 -1.77
CA LEU A 28 15.33 -2.17 -1.90
C LEU A 28 14.92 -3.29 -2.85
N GLY A 29 13.66 -3.72 -2.79
CA GLY A 29 13.10 -4.72 -3.70
C GLY A 29 13.15 -4.26 -5.15
N LEU A 30 12.75 -3.03 -5.44
CA LEU A 30 12.83 -2.44 -6.79
C LEU A 30 14.29 -2.33 -7.27
N LEU A 31 15.19 -1.84 -6.41
CA LEU A 31 16.63 -1.77 -6.72
C LEU A 31 17.26 -3.16 -6.89
N GLY A 32 16.69 -4.19 -6.26
CA GLY A 32 17.08 -5.58 -6.43
C GLY A 32 16.73 -6.14 -7.81
N ILE A 33 15.72 -5.60 -8.49
CA ILE A 33 15.32 -5.97 -9.85
C ILE A 33 16.29 -5.36 -10.88
N ARG A 34 16.48 -4.05 -10.81
CA ARG A 34 17.43 -3.30 -11.63
C ARG A 34 17.75 -1.95 -10.97
N PRO A 35 18.81 -1.25 -11.43
CA PRO A 35 19.02 0.14 -11.03
C PRO A 35 17.85 1.05 -11.42
N HIS A 36 17.53 2.03 -10.57
CA HIS A 36 16.47 3.00 -10.77
C HIS A 36 16.90 4.41 -10.36
N SER A 37 16.40 5.42 -11.04
CA SER A 37 16.41 6.79 -10.54
C SER A 37 15.30 7.01 -9.51
N ALA A 38 15.39 8.05 -8.68
CA ALA A 38 14.33 8.41 -7.75
C ALA A 38 12.99 8.68 -8.45
N TYR A 39 13.02 9.24 -9.66
CA TYR A 39 11.84 9.46 -10.49
C TYR A 39 11.16 8.14 -10.90
N GLU A 40 11.92 7.15 -11.37
CA GLU A 40 11.38 5.83 -11.72
C GLU A 40 10.80 5.11 -10.50
N LEU A 41 11.43 5.24 -9.32
CA LEU A 41 10.89 4.71 -8.06
C LEU A 41 9.55 5.37 -7.71
N ALA A 42 9.43 6.69 -7.89
CA ALA A 42 8.17 7.40 -7.66
C ALA A 42 7.06 6.96 -8.64
N GLN A 43 7.40 6.70 -9.89
CA GLN A 43 6.44 6.12 -10.85
C GLN A 43 5.99 4.72 -10.44
N GLN A 44 6.89 3.87 -9.93
CA GLN A 44 6.53 2.54 -9.42
C GLN A 44 5.64 2.63 -8.18
N ASN A 45 5.90 3.57 -7.26
CA ASN A 45 5.01 3.83 -6.11
C ASN A 45 3.59 4.18 -6.56
N ALA A 46 3.44 5.06 -7.54
CA ALA A 46 2.12 5.43 -8.08
C ALA A 46 1.37 4.24 -8.70
N ARG A 47 2.09 3.32 -9.35
CA ARG A 47 1.52 2.09 -9.94
C ARG A 47 1.17 1.02 -8.90
N SER A 48 1.87 1.00 -7.77
CA SER A 48 1.78 -0.06 -6.74
C SER A 48 0.93 0.33 -5.53
N GLY A 49 0.10 1.36 -5.63
CA GLY A 49 -0.59 2.01 -4.51
C GLY A 49 -1.50 1.13 -3.65
N ILE A 50 -1.77 -0.11 -4.05
CA ILE A 50 -2.52 -1.09 -3.25
C ILE A 50 -1.60 -1.87 -2.30
N PHE A 51 -0.32 -2.03 -2.63
CA PHE A 51 0.63 -2.81 -1.82
C PHE A 51 1.38 -1.94 -0.82
N TRP A 52 1.73 -0.76 -1.24
CA TRP A 52 2.39 0.25 -0.44
C TRP A 52 2.11 1.62 -1.05
N SER A 53 1.95 2.60 -0.20
CA SER A 53 1.75 3.98 -0.59
C SER A 53 2.60 4.88 0.28
N ALA A 54 3.30 5.81 -0.34
CA ALA A 54 4.08 6.80 0.34
C ALA A 54 3.95 8.16 -0.35
N ALA A 55 4.08 9.24 0.42
CA ALA A 55 4.19 10.56 -0.16
C ALA A 55 5.38 10.60 -1.12
N GLN A 56 5.23 11.28 -2.23
CA GLN A 56 6.25 11.36 -3.28
C GLN A 56 7.61 11.81 -2.74
N SER A 57 7.62 12.80 -1.85
CA SER A 57 8.83 13.28 -1.18
C SER A 57 9.57 12.19 -0.42
N VAL A 58 8.84 11.29 0.24
CA VAL A 58 9.43 10.15 0.97
C VAL A 58 10.11 9.20 -0.01
N VAL A 59 9.47 8.90 -1.14
CA VAL A 59 10.01 7.99 -2.17
C VAL A 59 11.28 8.58 -2.81
N TYR A 60 11.34 9.89 -3.00
CA TYR A 60 12.53 10.56 -3.52
C TYR A 60 13.72 10.56 -2.55
N GLU A 61 13.45 10.61 -1.25
CA GLU A 61 14.50 10.65 -0.21
C GLU A 61 14.98 9.26 0.21
N GLU A 62 14.14 8.24 0.07
CA GLU A 62 14.46 6.91 0.58
C GLU A 62 15.71 6.27 -0.05
N PRO A 63 15.93 6.31 -1.38
CA PRO A 63 17.15 5.74 -1.96
C PRO A 63 18.42 6.44 -1.51
N LYS A 64 18.38 7.75 -1.21
CA LYS A 64 19.52 8.48 -0.62
C LYS A 64 19.85 7.95 0.78
N LYS A 65 18.82 7.71 1.60
CA LYS A 65 18.99 7.17 2.95
C LYS A 65 19.53 5.74 2.92
N LEU A 66 19.09 4.92 1.97
CA LEU A 66 19.62 3.58 1.75
C LEU A 66 21.08 3.62 1.29
N ALA A 67 21.45 4.56 0.45
CA ALA A 67 22.84 4.76 0.03
C ALA A 67 23.71 5.21 1.21
N ALA A 68 23.25 6.12 2.04
CA ALA A 68 23.96 6.55 3.26
C ALA A 68 24.19 5.39 4.26
N GLN A 69 23.33 4.37 4.27
CA GLN A 69 23.47 3.14 5.07
C GLN A 69 24.28 2.03 4.36
N GLY A 70 24.83 2.28 3.18
CA GLY A 70 25.59 1.30 2.42
C GLY A 70 24.73 0.18 1.79
N LEU A 71 23.39 0.29 1.82
CA LEU A 71 22.46 -0.70 1.26
C LEU A 71 22.21 -0.47 -0.24
N ALA A 72 22.49 0.73 -0.73
CA ALA A 72 22.47 1.08 -2.15
C ALA A 72 23.74 1.89 -2.50
N THR A 73 24.07 1.96 -3.80
CA THR A 73 25.02 2.92 -4.36
C THR A 73 24.25 3.99 -5.11
N ALA A 74 24.83 5.19 -5.20
CA ALA A 74 24.34 6.30 -6.00
C ALA A 74 25.38 6.67 -7.04
N THR A 75 25.01 6.64 -8.32
CA THR A 75 25.89 7.01 -9.43
C THR A 75 25.25 8.14 -10.23
N VAL A 76 25.96 9.23 -10.44
CA VAL A 76 25.50 10.30 -11.32
C VAL A 76 25.86 9.91 -12.77
N THR A 77 24.84 9.85 -13.63
CA THR A 77 25.06 9.61 -15.05
C THR A 77 25.31 10.95 -15.73
N GLY A 78 26.52 11.13 -16.28
CA GLY A 78 26.87 12.34 -17.03
C GLY A 78 25.99 12.50 -18.29
N GLY A 79 25.50 13.71 -18.53
CA GLY A 79 24.68 14.04 -19.69
C GLY A 79 24.00 15.42 -19.54
N PRO A 80 23.23 15.88 -20.53
CA PRO A 80 22.56 17.19 -20.51
C PRO A 80 21.58 17.39 -19.34
N ARG A 81 21.22 16.28 -18.64
CA ARG A 81 20.43 16.26 -17.40
C ARG A 81 21.05 15.23 -16.48
N ASP A 82 22.00 15.67 -15.64
CA ASP A 82 22.58 14.79 -14.62
C ASP A 82 21.48 14.08 -13.82
N ARG A 83 21.52 12.75 -13.84
CA ARG A 83 20.52 11.92 -13.19
C ARG A 83 21.22 10.97 -12.23
N THR A 84 20.82 10.98 -10.97
CA THR A 84 21.29 10.00 -10.00
C THR A 84 20.53 8.68 -10.16
N VAL A 85 21.27 7.61 -10.40
CA VAL A 85 20.77 6.23 -10.48
C VAL A 85 21.25 5.48 -9.25
N TYR A 86 20.35 4.76 -8.61
CA TYR A 86 20.63 3.95 -7.43
C TYR A 86 20.63 2.47 -7.82
N ALA A 87 21.56 1.72 -7.24
CA ALA A 87 21.65 0.27 -7.39
C ALA A 87 21.83 -0.39 -6.02
N ILE A 88 21.23 -1.57 -5.84
CA ILE A 88 21.35 -2.32 -4.59
C ILE A 88 22.78 -2.84 -4.42
N THR A 89 23.32 -2.76 -3.21
CA THR A 89 24.62 -3.36 -2.84
C THR A 89 24.44 -4.82 -2.42
N GLU A 90 25.54 -5.55 -2.23
CA GLU A 90 25.48 -6.89 -1.65
C GLU A 90 24.97 -6.86 -0.18
N ALA A 91 25.29 -5.82 0.57
CA ALA A 91 24.71 -5.61 1.91
C ALA A 91 23.19 -5.40 1.82
N GLY A 92 22.71 -4.58 0.87
CA GLY A 92 21.28 -4.39 0.62
C GLY A 92 20.59 -5.70 0.20
N ARG A 93 21.22 -6.54 -0.63
CA ARG A 93 20.69 -7.87 -1.00
C ARG A 93 20.58 -8.81 0.19
N ARG A 94 21.59 -8.84 1.08
CA ARG A 94 21.52 -9.63 2.32
C ARG A 94 20.39 -9.18 3.21
N GLU A 95 20.24 -7.88 3.39
CA GLU A 95 19.17 -7.29 4.21
C GLU A 95 17.78 -7.59 3.63
N LEU A 96 17.61 -7.49 2.30
CA LEU A 96 16.36 -7.85 1.65
C LEU A 96 16.04 -9.34 1.82
N ARG A 97 17.03 -10.24 1.70
CA ARG A 97 16.84 -11.68 1.94
C ARG A 97 16.45 -11.96 3.38
N ARG A 98 17.09 -11.29 4.34
CA ARG A 98 16.73 -11.40 5.76
C ARG A 98 15.26 -11.04 5.98
N TRP A 99 14.83 -9.89 5.50
CA TRP A 99 13.44 -9.45 5.63
C TRP A 99 12.44 -10.40 4.97
N LEU A 100 12.78 -10.96 3.80
CA LEU A 100 11.92 -11.92 3.10
C LEU A 100 11.79 -13.26 3.84
N SER A 101 12.75 -13.62 4.71
CA SER A 101 12.70 -14.84 5.51
C SER A 101 11.95 -14.69 6.83
N GLU A 102 11.61 -13.47 7.22
CA GLU A 102 10.84 -13.19 8.43
C GLU A 102 9.33 -13.21 8.12
N PRO A 103 8.48 -13.68 9.06
CA PRO A 103 7.04 -13.60 8.89
C PRO A 103 6.61 -12.14 8.72
N GLY A 104 5.80 -11.87 7.71
CA GLY A 104 5.12 -10.58 7.56
C GLY A 104 4.16 -10.36 8.71
N GLY A 105 4.07 -9.15 9.25
CA GLY A 105 3.03 -8.79 10.21
C GLY A 105 1.63 -8.79 9.59
N ALA A 106 0.60 -8.57 10.41
CA ALA A 106 -0.75 -8.34 9.92
C ALA A 106 -0.79 -7.13 8.96
N PRO A 107 -1.62 -7.16 7.92
CA PRO A 107 -1.81 -6.02 7.04
C PRO A 107 -2.26 -4.79 7.85
N GLN A 108 -1.59 -3.66 7.65
CA GLN A 108 -2.02 -2.38 8.21
C GLN A 108 -2.66 -1.58 7.08
N VAL A 109 -3.96 -1.35 7.18
CA VAL A 109 -4.73 -0.57 6.20
C VAL A 109 -5.10 0.76 6.83
N GLN A 110 -4.63 1.85 6.25
CA GLN A 110 -5.13 3.20 6.52
C GLN A 110 -6.02 3.60 5.35
N TYR A 111 -7.32 3.64 5.60
CA TYR A 111 -8.31 3.95 4.57
C TYR A 111 -9.22 5.09 5.06
N PRO A 112 -8.84 6.36 4.80
CA PRO A 112 -9.56 7.52 5.33
C PRO A 112 -11.04 7.57 4.95
N ASP A 113 -11.41 7.14 3.73
CA ASP A 113 -12.80 7.17 3.30
C ASP A 113 -13.67 6.13 4.01
N ILE A 114 -13.11 4.98 4.40
CA ILE A 114 -13.83 4.02 5.25
C ILE A 114 -14.07 4.56 6.67
N LEU A 115 -13.16 5.39 7.19
CA LEU A 115 -13.41 6.09 8.45
C LEU A 115 -14.54 7.12 8.34
N ARG A 116 -14.68 7.78 7.18
CA ARG A 116 -15.83 8.67 6.91
C ARG A 116 -17.14 7.90 6.88
N VAL A 117 -17.15 6.69 6.33
CA VAL A 117 -18.33 5.81 6.39
C VAL A 117 -18.61 5.39 7.83
N LEU A 118 -17.57 5.02 8.60
CA LEU A 118 -17.71 4.60 10.01
C LEU A 118 -18.30 5.69 10.92
N PHE A 119 -18.03 6.95 10.64
CA PHE A 119 -18.48 8.11 11.41
C PHE A 119 -19.48 8.98 10.63
N ALA A 120 -20.23 8.39 9.72
CA ALA A 120 -21.17 9.12 8.86
C ALA A 120 -22.34 9.74 9.65
N ASP A 121 -22.63 9.24 10.84
CA ASP A 121 -23.61 9.78 11.80
C ASP A 121 -23.26 11.20 12.29
N ALA A 122 -22.00 11.62 12.17
CA ALA A 122 -21.56 12.98 12.46
C ALA A 122 -21.72 13.95 11.26
N GLY A 123 -22.15 13.46 10.09
CA GLY A 123 -22.29 14.21 8.84
C GLY A 123 -23.68 14.11 8.25
N THR A 124 -23.74 14.27 6.92
CA THR A 124 -24.98 14.18 6.13
C THR A 124 -25.00 12.92 5.26
N ALA A 125 -26.19 12.53 4.76
CA ALA A 125 -26.32 11.46 3.79
C ALA A 125 -25.50 11.73 2.51
N ASP A 126 -25.40 12.98 2.09
CA ASP A 126 -24.58 13.36 0.93
C ASP A 126 -23.08 13.16 1.21
N ASP A 127 -22.60 13.45 2.43
CA ASP A 127 -21.21 13.19 2.82
C ASP A 127 -20.90 11.69 2.81
N LEU A 128 -21.82 10.86 3.28
CA LEU A 128 -21.71 9.40 3.23
C LEU A 128 -21.63 8.91 1.77
N LEU A 129 -22.55 9.33 0.91
CA LEU A 129 -22.58 8.96 -0.50
C LEU A 129 -21.31 9.44 -1.23
N ALA A 130 -20.79 10.62 -0.90
CA ALA A 130 -19.55 11.14 -1.44
C ALA A 130 -18.35 10.25 -1.03
N ALA A 131 -18.28 9.81 0.24
CA ALA A 131 -17.23 8.91 0.70
C ALA A 131 -17.28 7.55 -0.03
N ILE A 132 -18.47 6.94 -0.17
CA ILE A 132 -18.67 5.69 -0.92
C ILE A 132 -18.25 5.86 -2.38
N SER A 133 -18.65 6.96 -3.02
CA SER A 133 -18.27 7.27 -4.41
C SER A 133 -16.76 7.44 -4.57
N SER A 134 -16.08 8.07 -3.60
CA SER A 134 -14.62 8.21 -3.58
C SER A 134 -13.92 6.85 -3.53
N ILE A 135 -14.38 5.95 -2.65
CA ILE A 135 -13.89 4.57 -2.52
C ILE A 135 -14.01 3.82 -3.84
N ARG A 136 -15.19 3.85 -4.45
CA ARG A 136 -15.44 3.22 -5.75
C ARG A 136 -14.56 3.80 -6.86
N GLY A 137 -14.41 5.12 -6.90
CA GLY A 137 -13.55 5.81 -7.85
C GLY A 137 -12.09 5.37 -7.74
N TRP A 138 -11.58 5.22 -6.51
CA TRP A 138 -10.24 4.69 -6.26
C TRP A 138 -10.09 3.24 -6.75
N ALA A 139 -11.07 2.36 -6.46
CA ALA A 139 -11.02 0.97 -6.89
C ALA A 139 -11.03 0.85 -8.42
N ARG A 140 -11.85 1.62 -9.12
CA ARG A 140 -11.90 1.66 -10.59
C ARG A 140 -10.57 2.13 -11.20
N ARG A 141 -9.95 3.18 -10.65
CA ARG A 141 -8.62 3.62 -11.10
C ARG A 141 -7.56 2.56 -10.87
N SER A 142 -7.59 1.90 -9.70
CA SER A 142 -6.66 0.80 -9.38
C SER A 142 -6.83 -0.40 -10.31
N ARG A 143 -8.07 -0.75 -10.67
CA ARG A 143 -8.36 -1.77 -11.67
C ARG A 143 -7.79 -1.40 -13.03
N HIS A 144 -8.05 -0.18 -13.49
CA HIS A 144 -7.54 0.29 -14.78
C HIS A 144 -6.00 0.21 -14.83
N ASN A 145 -5.32 0.66 -13.78
CA ASN A 145 -3.85 0.58 -13.69
C ASN A 145 -3.35 -0.88 -13.76
N ALA A 146 -4.03 -1.80 -13.04
CA ALA A 146 -3.69 -3.22 -13.10
C ALA A 146 -3.88 -3.80 -14.51
N GLN A 147 -4.97 -3.43 -15.19
CA GLN A 147 -5.21 -3.84 -16.57
C GLN A 147 -4.12 -3.34 -17.53
N GLN A 148 -3.67 -2.09 -17.39
CA GLN A 148 -2.57 -1.56 -18.20
C GLN A 148 -1.27 -2.36 -17.98
N ILE A 149 -0.94 -2.68 -16.73
CA ILE A 149 0.21 -3.54 -16.42
C ILE A 149 0.06 -4.93 -17.08
N ALA A 150 -1.15 -5.52 -17.04
CA ALA A 150 -1.40 -6.80 -17.70
C ALA A 150 -1.17 -6.73 -19.21
N LEU A 151 -1.65 -5.66 -19.85
CA LEU A 151 -1.45 -5.44 -21.29
C LEU A 151 0.02 -5.29 -21.65
N ASP A 152 0.83 -4.63 -20.81
CA ASP A 152 2.28 -4.54 -20.99
C ASP A 152 2.95 -5.93 -20.98
N TYR A 153 2.36 -6.93 -20.29
CA TYR A 153 2.86 -8.31 -20.24
C TYR A 153 2.29 -9.22 -21.34
N LEU A 154 1.18 -8.85 -21.94
CA LEU A 154 0.49 -9.63 -22.99
C LEU A 154 0.76 -9.11 -24.40
N GLY A 155 1.37 -7.95 -24.52
CA GLY A 155 1.67 -7.32 -25.82
C GLY A 155 2.86 -7.96 -26.53
N ASP A 156 3.10 -7.52 -27.75
CA ASP A 156 4.18 -8.03 -28.63
C ASP A 156 5.58 -7.57 -28.22
N GLN A 157 5.68 -6.57 -27.34
CA GLN A 157 6.95 -6.08 -26.82
C GLN A 157 7.40 -6.92 -25.62
N PRO A 158 8.71 -7.07 -25.38
CA PRO A 158 9.20 -7.73 -24.18
C PRO A 158 8.62 -7.06 -22.93
N PRO A 159 8.07 -7.85 -21.99
CA PRO A 159 7.49 -7.28 -20.79
C PRO A 159 8.54 -6.54 -19.95
N PRO A 160 8.12 -5.56 -19.13
CA PRO A 160 9.05 -4.72 -18.37
C PRO A 160 10.04 -5.50 -17.50
N TYR A 161 9.63 -6.70 -17.04
CA TYR A 161 10.45 -7.60 -16.21
C TYR A 161 10.20 -9.07 -16.60
N PRO A 162 10.78 -9.56 -17.72
CA PRO A 162 10.47 -10.88 -18.28
C PRO A 162 10.66 -12.04 -17.30
N GLY A 163 11.73 -12.02 -16.50
CA GLY A 163 12.01 -13.06 -15.50
C GLY A 163 11.09 -13.04 -14.27
N ARG A 164 10.14 -12.12 -14.18
CA ARG A 164 9.26 -11.93 -13.03
C ARG A 164 7.78 -12.17 -13.32
N THR A 165 7.43 -12.61 -14.50
CA THR A 165 6.04 -12.80 -14.94
C THR A 165 5.21 -13.60 -13.92
N ASN A 166 5.79 -14.67 -13.34
CA ASN A 166 5.10 -15.48 -12.33
C ASN A 166 4.80 -14.72 -11.03
N ILE A 167 5.71 -13.86 -10.58
CA ILE A 167 5.51 -13.02 -9.38
C ILE A 167 4.48 -11.92 -9.67
N VAL A 168 4.60 -11.26 -10.82
CA VAL A 168 3.65 -10.22 -11.25
C VAL A 168 2.24 -10.78 -11.36
N LYS A 169 2.07 -11.98 -11.93
CA LYS A 169 0.78 -12.68 -12.00
C LYS A 169 0.14 -12.86 -10.62
N LEU A 170 0.89 -13.29 -9.61
CA LEU A 170 0.37 -13.50 -8.25
C LEU A 170 -0.07 -12.17 -7.61
N THR A 171 0.76 -11.14 -7.72
CA THR A 171 0.44 -9.83 -7.14
C THR A 171 -0.73 -9.17 -7.85
N MET A 172 -0.85 -9.34 -9.17
CA MET A 172 -2.01 -8.86 -9.94
C MET A 172 -3.30 -9.58 -9.55
N ALA A 173 -3.27 -10.91 -9.40
CA ALA A 173 -4.44 -11.67 -8.96
C ALA A 173 -4.93 -11.17 -7.59
N TYR A 174 -4.02 -10.95 -6.64
CA TYR A 174 -4.35 -10.34 -5.36
C TYR A 174 -4.98 -8.95 -5.53
N GLN A 175 -4.34 -8.06 -6.29
CA GLN A 175 -4.84 -6.71 -6.53
C GLN A 175 -6.26 -6.73 -7.14
N MET A 176 -6.49 -7.56 -8.15
CA MET A 176 -7.80 -7.68 -8.80
C MET A 176 -8.87 -8.20 -7.84
N SER A 177 -8.53 -9.15 -6.96
CA SER A 177 -9.45 -9.65 -5.93
C SER A 177 -9.88 -8.53 -4.97
N VAL A 178 -8.90 -7.75 -4.46
CA VAL A 178 -9.19 -6.65 -3.53
C VAL A 178 -10.03 -5.56 -4.18
N VAL A 179 -9.64 -5.07 -5.36
CA VAL A 179 -10.40 -3.98 -6.01
C VAL A 179 -11.81 -4.42 -6.41
N THR A 180 -11.99 -5.69 -6.82
CA THR A 180 -13.31 -6.23 -7.13
C THR A 180 -14.20 -6.31 -5.90
N ALA A 181 -13.66 -6.72 -4.75
CA ALA A 181 -14.39 -6.76 -3.50
C ALA A 181 -14.83 -5.35 -3.06
N ILE A 182 -13.93 -4.37 -3.19
CA ILE A 182 -14.22 -2.97 -2.85
C ILE A 182 -15.28 -2.38 -3.78
N GLU A 183 -15.21 -2.62 -5.08
CA GLU A 183 -16.23 -2.14 -6.02
C GLU A 183 -17.61 -2.72 -5.71
N ARG A 184 -17.69 -4.05 -5.49
CA ARG A 184 -18.95 -4.71 -5.13
C ARG A 184 -19.54 -4.15 -3.84
N TRP A 185 -18.67 -3.95 -2.84
CA TRP A 185 -19.10 -3.35 -1.59
C TRP A 185 -19.61 -1.91 -1.80
N ALA A 186 -18.92 -1.10 -2.58
CA ALA A 186 -19.32 0.29 -2.82
C ALA A 186 -20.64 0.41 -3.59
N ASP A 187 -20.89 -0.48 -4.57
CA ASP A 187 -22.15 -0.52 -5.31
C ASP A 187 -23.31 -0.94 -4.40
N TRP A 188 -23.10 -1.92 -3.53
CA TRP A 188 -24.08 -2.33 -2.52
C TRP A 188 -24.31 -1.23 -1.48
N ALA A 189 -23.26 -0.65 -0.92
CA ALA A 189 -23.34 0.38 0.11
C ALA A 189 -24.03 1.66 -0.39
N GLU A 190 -23.80 2.05 -1.66
CA GLU A 190 -24.52 3.18 -2.26
C GLU A 190 -26.01 2.87 -2.41
N THR A 191 -26.36 1.67 -2.88
CA THR A 191 -27.75 1.25 -3.01
C THR A 191 -28.47 1.28 -1.67
N GLU A 192 -27.82 0.76 -0.63
CA GLU A 192 -28.33 0.73 0.73
C GLU A 192 -28.50 2.14 1.28
N ALA A 193 -27.44 2.96 1.24
CA ALA A 193 -27.45 4.31 1.79
C ALA A 193 -28.47 5.24 1.12
N ARG A 194 -28.81 5.03 -0.15
CA ARG A 194 -29.84 5.79 -0.86
C ARG A 194 -31.26 5.51 -0.36
N THR A 195 -31.47 4.43 0.37
CA THR A 195 -32.78 4.12 1.00
C THR A 195 -32.97 4.83 2.34
N TRP A 196 -31.91 5.41 2.89
CA TRP A 196 -31.95 6.06 4.20
C TRP A 196 -32.45 7.51 4.08
N ASN A 197 -33.27 7.93 5.07
CA ASN A 197 -33.73 9.31 5.13
C ASN A 197 -32.65 10.25 5.68
N ASP A 198 -31.83 9.74 6.60
CA ASP A 198 -30.67 10.41 7.17
C ASP A 198 -29.68 9.36 7.72
N THR A 199 -28.55 9.81 8.28
CA THR A 199 -27.48 8.93 8.80
C THR A 199 -27.61 8.65 10.31
N VAL A 200 -28.58 9.24 11.00
CA VAL A 200 -28.67 9.25 12.47
C VAL A 200 -29.96 8.61 12.98
N THR A 201 -31.06 8.84 12.28
CA THR A 201 -32.36 8.30 12.72
C THR A 201 -32.35 6.79 12.49
N PRO A 202 -32.49 5.98 13.56
CA PRO A 202 -32.70 4.56 13.34
C PRO A 202 -34.05 4.42 12.64
N ALA A 203 -34.02 4.31 11.31
CA ALA A 203 -35.02 3.51 10.65
C ALA A 203 -35.04 2.17 11.38
N ASP A 204 -36.17 1.48 11.43
CA ASP A 204 -36.22 0.12 11.98
C ASP A 204 -34.92 -0.60 11.68
N THR A 205 -34.14 -0.86 12.72
CA THR A 205 -32.77 -1.36 12.57
C THR A 205 -32.84 -2.60 11.72
N ASP A 206 -32.36 -2.54 10.48
CA ASP A 206 -32.45 -3.66 9.53
C ASP A 206 -31.50 -4.80 9.98
N LEU A 207 -31.90 -5.47 11.04
CA LEU A 207 -31.22 -6.63 11.59
C LEU A 207 -31.20 -7.80 10.58
N ASP A 208 -32.07 -7.80 9.60
CA ASP A 208 -32.11 -8.87 8.57
C ASP A 208 -30.96 -8.72 7.58
N THR A 209 -30.60 -7.50 7.19
CA THR A 209 -29.36 -7.25 6.45
C THR A 209 -28.13 -7.63 7.28
N PHE A 210 -28.11 -7.34 8.58
CA PHE A 210 -27.03 -7.77 9.46
C PHE A 210 -26.90 -9.29 9.56
N ARG A 211 -28.03 -10.01 9.67
CA ARG A 211 -28.06 -11.48 9.67
C ARG A 211 -27.56 -12.05 8.34
N ARG A 212 -27.94 -11.46 7.20
CA ARG A 212 -27.45 -11.87 5.87
C ARG A 212 -25.93 -11.70 5.77
N ILE A 213 -25.38 -10.56 6.16
CA ILE A 213 -23.93 -10.33 6.19
C ILE A 213 -23.21 -11.41 7.01
N LEU A 214 -23.76 -11.78 8.20
CA LEU A 214 -23.18 -12.83 9.03
C LEU A 214 -23.30 -14.23 8.41
N GLN A 215 -24.40 -14.52 7.68
CA GLN A 215 -24.60 -15.82 7.01
C GLN A 215 -23.68 -16.00 5.81
N ASP A 216 -23.40 -14.90 5.08
CA ASP A 216 -22.45 -14.91 3.96
C ASP A 216 -20.98 -15.03 4.46
N TRP A 217 -20.77 -14.80 5.75
CA TRP A 217 -19.48 -14.99 6.41
C TRP A 217 -19.33 -16.45 6.87
N THR A 218 -19.40 -17.38 5.91
CA THR A 218 -19.11 -18.79 6.20
C THR A 218 -17.70 -18.87 6.77
N PRO A 219 -17.49 -19.42 7.99
CA PRO A 219 -16.15 -19.63 8.53
C PRO A 219 -15.35 -20.44 7.51
N LEU A 220 -14.19 -19.92 7.08
CA LEU A 220 -13.23 -20.75 6.36
C LEU A 220 -13.01 -22.01 7.20
N GLN A 221 -13.36 -23.16 6.66
CA GLN A 221 -13.08 -24.43 7.34
C GLN A 221 -11.61 -24.41 7.72
N GLN A 222 -11.32 -24.54 9.01
CA GLN A 222 -9.94 -24.67 9.48
C GLN A 222 -9.33 -25.84 8.69
N PRO A 223 -8.15 -25.67 8.08
CA PRO A 223 -7.49 -26.80 7.47
C PRO A 223 -7.39 -27.90 8.53
N ALA A 224 -7.83 -29.12 8.18
CA ALA A 224 -7.76 -30.25 9.08
C ALA A 224 -6.34 -30.30 9.68
N GLU A 225 -6.25 -30.32 11.01
CA GLU A 225 -4.97 -30.50 11.68
C GLU A 225 -4.33 -31.76 11.12
N SER A 226 -3.15 -31.58 10.51
CA SER A 226 -2.38 -32.75 10.03
C SER A 226 -2.12 -33.68 11.22
N PRO A 227 -2.43 -34.96 11.13
CA PRO A 227 -2.15 -35.89 12.21
C PRO A 227 -0.64 -35.88 12.49
N LYS A 228 -0.28 -35.85 13.78
CA LYS A 228 1.11 -35.88 14.29
C LYS A 228 1.82 -37.15 13.89
#